data_d2ba622da824b88dfe8ca3a493f5ddc2
#
_entry.id   d2ba622da824b88dfe8ca3a493f5ddc2
#
_cell.length_a   1.000
_cell.length_b   1.000
_cell.length_c   1.000
_cell.angle_alpha   90.00
_cell.angle_beta   90.00
_cell.angle_gamma   90.00
#
_symmetry.space_group_name_H-M   'P 1'
#
loop_
_entity.id
_entity.type
_entity.pdbx_description
1 polymer ?
#
loop_
_entity_poly.entity_id
_entity_poly.type
_entity_poly.pdbx_seq_one_letter_code
_entity_poly.pdbx_strand_id
1 'polypeptide(L)'
;MVTPAIEKIREVERDCREKVNQAHLQAEATVQDALKRKKELITKARGETQKAMEELDRRAEEDARRESKKIAEKEREEIEKLKEKVRPRFHRALGRILNEIGIQLK
;
A
#
# COMPACT_ATOMS: atom_id res chain seq x y z
N MET A 1 -75.02 -18.56 14.87
CA MET A 1 -74.08 -19.46 15.52
C MET A 1 -72.97 -19.81 14.57
N VAL A 2 -71.81 -19.45 14.93
CA VAL A 2 -70.60 -19.88 14.19
C VAL A 2 -70.32 -21.34 14.52
N THR A 3 -70.23 -22.19 13.52
CA THR A 3 -69.96 -23.59 13.74
C THR A 3 -68.51 -23.79 14.23
N PRO A 4 -68.25 -24.79 15.08
CA PRO A 4 -66.88 -25.08 15.55
C PRO A 4 -65.88 -25.29 14.40
N ALA A 5 -66.33 -25.79 13.25
CA ALA A 5 -65.48 -25.99 12.08
C ALA A 5 -65.02 -24.62 11.49
N ILE A 6 -65.90 -23.63 11.48
CA ILE A 6 -65.56 -22.28 10.98
C ILE A 6 -64.58 -21.59 11.94
N GLU A 7 -64.75 -21.71 13.23
CA GLU A 7 -63.85 -21.19 14.25
C GLU A 7 -62.44 -21.78 14.10
N LYS A 8 -62.37 -23.08 13.85
CA LYS A 8 -61.11 -23.78 13.65
C LYS A 8 -60.41 -23.33 12.36
N ILE A 9 -61.14 -23.11 11.30
CA ILE A 9 -60.60 -22.55 10.05
C ILE A 9 -60.05 -21.15 10.29
N ARG A 10 -60.75 -20.28 11.02
CA ARG A 10 -60.28 -18.94 11.37
C ARG A 10 -59.01 -18.94 12.21
N GLU A 11 -58.89 -19.88 13.16
CA GLU A 11 -57.68 -20.08 13.96
C GLU A 11 -56.50 -20.49 13.08
N VAL A 12 -56.68 -21.44 12.21
CA VAL A 12 -55.64 -21.91 11.30
C VAL A 12 -55.19 -20.77 10.36
N GLU A 13 -56.17 -20.02 9.83
CA GLU A 13 -55.85 -18.83 8.97
C GLU A 13 -55.04 -17.80 9.75
N ARG A 14 -55.39 -17.51 10.98
CA ARG A 14 -54.66 -16.57 11.83
C ARG A 14 -53.26 -17.06 12.12
N ASP A 15 -53.09 -18.31 12.47
CA ASP A 15 -51.80 -18.92 12.74
C ASP A 15 -50.89 -18.91 11.49
N CYS A 16 -51.51 -19.18 10.33
CA CYS A 16 -50.78 -19.09 9.05
C CYS A 16 -50.32 -17.67 8.74
N ARG A 17 -51.18 -16.64 8.98
CA ARG A 17 -50.78 -15.25 8.79
C ARG A 17 -49.69 -14.82 9.72
N GLU A 18 -49.73 -15.24 10.99
CA GLU A 18 -48.66 -14.97 11.95
C GLU A 18 -47.33 -15.60 11.53
N LYS A 19 -47.36 -16.85 11.07
CA LYS A 19 -46.17 -17.54 10.58
C LYS A 19 -45.57 -16.85 9.36
N VAL A 20 -46.39 -16.42 8.43
CA VAL A 20 -45.95 -15.66 7.25
C VAL A 20 -45.35 -14.31 7.65
N ASN A 21 -45.99 -13.59 8.56
CA ASN A 21 -45.47 -12.33 9.07
C ASN A 21 -44.13 -12.51 9.79
N GLN A 22 -44.04 -13.53 10.64
CA GLN A 22 -42.73 -13.87 11.31
C GLN A 22 -41.65 -14.24 10.32
N ALA A 23 -41.97 -15.00 9.28
CA ALA A 23 -41.04 -15.35 8.24
C ALA A 23 -40.54 -14.11 7.48
N HIS A 24 -41.46 -13.16 7.17
CA HIS A 24 -41.04 -11.88 6.57
C HIS A 24 -40.15 -11.05 7.47
N LEU A 25 -40.46 -10.95 8.76
CA LEU A 25 -39.66 -10.23 9.73
C LEU A 25 -38.24 -10.86 9.88
N GLN A 26 -38.19 -12.17 9.92
CA GLN A 26 -36.91 -12.90 9.99
C GLN A 26 -36.09 -12.69 8.71
N ALA A 27 -36.73 -12.74 7.54
CA ALA A 27 -36.09 -12.48 6.26
C ALA A 27 -35.49 -11.07 6.19
N GLU A 28 -36.28 -10.07 6.61
CA GLU A 28 -35.84 -8.67 6.68
C GLU A 28 -34.62 -8.52 7.64
N ALA A 29 -34.72 -9.13 8.83
CA ALA A 29 -33.65 -9.10 9.81
C ALA A 29 -32.38 -9.75 9.27
N THR A 30 -32.51 -10.85 8.56
CA THR A 30 -31.39 -11.55 7.93
C THR A 30 -30.72 -10.68 6.85
N VAL A 31 -31.53 -10.03 6.01
CA VAL A 31 -31.03 -9.11 4.97
C VAL A 31 -30.32 -7.92 5.60
N GLN A 32 -30.91 -7.31 6.62
CA GLN A 32 -30.30 -6.18 7.32
C GLN A 32 -28.98 -6.55 8.00
N ASP A 33 -28.93 -7.71 8.62
CA ASP A 33 -27.70 -8.24 9.24
C ASP A 33 -26.62 -8.50 8.19
N ALA A 34 -26.99 -9.09 7.06
CA ALA A 34 -26.08 -9.32 5.95
C ALA A 34 -25.53 -8.01 5.36
N LEU A 35 -26.38 -6.98 5.22
CA LEU A 35 -25.93 -5.66 4.75
C LEU A 35 -24.98 -4.99 5.74
N LYS A 36 -25.25 -5.12 7.03
CA LYS A 36 -24.38 -4.62 8.09
C LYS A 36 -23.01 -5.30 8.06
N ARG A 37 -22.99 -6.62 7.96
CA ARG A 37 -21.76 -7.40 7.84
C ARG A 37 -20.97 -7.03 6.59
N LYS A 38 -21.65 -6.83 5.48
CA LYS A 38 -21.04 -6.36 4.24
C LYS A 38 -20.30 -5.03 4.43
N LYS A 39 -20.97 -4.05 5.06
CA LYS A 39 -20.33 -2.75 5.37
C LYS A 39 -19.10 -2.90 6.26
N GLU A 40 -19.22 -3.70 7.31
CA GLU A 40 -18.11 -3.95 8.24
C GLU A 40 -16.93 -4.61 7.53
N LEU A 41 -17.19 -5.60 6.68
CA LEU A 41 -16.15 -6.28 5.89
C LEU A 41 -15.46 -5.34 4.91
N ILE A 42 -16.22 -4.50 4.21
CA ILE A 42 -15.68 -3.53 3.27
C ILE A 42 -14.81 -2.50 4.00
N THR A 43 -15.29 -1.98 5.12
CA THR A 43 -14.54 -1.00 5.94
C THR A 43 -13.24 -1.62 6.45
N LYS A 44 -13.29 -2.84 6.95
CA LYS A 44 -12.11 -3.58 7.42
C LYS A 44 -11.11 -3.82 6.29
N ALA A 45 -11.59 -4.31 5.14
CA ALA A 45 -10.74 -4.58 3.99
C ALA A 45 -10.07 -3.30 3.46
N ARG A 46 -10.80 -2.18 3.41
CA ARG A 46 -10.23 -0.89 3.03
C ARG A 46 -9.16 -0.41 3.99
N GLY A 47 -9.42 -0.56 5.31
CA GLY A 47 -8.44 -0.22 6.33
C GLY A 47 -7.17 -1.05 6.23
N GLU A 48 -7.29 -2.34 6.02
CA GLU A 48 -6.16 -3.25 5.84
C GLU A 48 -5.37 -2.94 4.56
N THR A 49 -6.08 -2.64 3.47
CA THR A 49 -5.45 -2.26 2.19
C THR A 49 -4.69 -0.95 2.33
N GLN A 50 -5.27 0.03 3.00
CA GLN A 50 -4.60 1.31 3.24
C GLN A 50 -3.32 1.15 4.05
N LYS A 51 -3.35 0.36 5.11
CA LYS A 51 -2.16 0.05 5.92
C LYS A 51 -1.09 -0.68 5.10
N ALA A 52 -1.50 -1.63 4.27
CA ALA A 52 -0.59 -2.34 3.38
C ALA A 52 0.06 -1.40 2.37
N MET A 53 -0.70 -0.47 1.80
CA MET A 53 -0.17 0.54 0.87
C MET A 53 0.81 1.49 1.56
N GLU A 54 0.50 1.97 2.75
CA GLU A 54 1.40 2.82 3.54
C GLU A 54 2.72 2.10 3.86
N GLU A 55 2.65 0.84 4.23
CA GLU A 55 3.82 0.01 4.50
C GLU A 55 4.67 -0.22 3.24
N LEU A 56 4.03 -0.45 2.09
CA LEU A 56 4.72 -0.58 0.80
C LEU A 56 5.42 0.71 0.41
N ASP A 57 4.75 1.86 0.58
CA ASP A 57 5.34 3.17 0.30
C ASP A 57 6.55 3.42 1.19
N ARG A 58 6.45 3.10 2.46
CA ARG A 58 7.56 3.24 3.42
C ARG A 58 8.75 2.38 3.02
N ARG A 59 8.52 1.13 2.64
CA ARG A 59 9.59 0.22 2.18
C ARG A 59 10.19 0.70 0.88
N ALA A 60 9.38 1.16 -0.06
CA ALA A 60 9.87 1.69 -1.33
C ALA A 60 10.75 2.92 -1.12
N GLU A 61 10.37 3.83 -0.22
CA GLU A 61 11.19 4.99 0.14
C GLU A 61 12.51 4.57 0.79
N GLU A 62 12.49 3.65 1.73
CA GLU A 62 13.70 3.13 2.38
C GLU A 62 14.63 2.47 1.39
N ASP A 63 14.10 1.64 0.49
CA ASP A 63 14.86 0.96 -0.55
C ASP A 63 15.48 1.97 -1.52
N ALA A 64 14.70 2.97 -1.93
CA ALA A 64 15.18 4.04 -2.82
C ALA A 64 16.30 4.85 -2.16
N ARG A 65 16.18 5.20 -0.90
CA ARG A 65 17.25 5.91 -0.16
C ARG A 65 18.50 5.06 -0.03
N ARG A 66 18.34 3.78 0.23
CA ARG A 66 19.47 2.83 0.34
C ARG A 66 20.21 2.68 -0.98
N GLU A 67 19.46 2.51 -2.07
CA GLU A 67 20.04 2.43 -3.42
C GLU A 67 20.72 3.74 -3.83
N SER A 68 20.05 4.87 -3.57
CA SER A 68 20.62 6.19 -3.85
C SER A 68 21.93 6.43 -3.09
N LYS A 69 22.00 6.01 -1.85
CA LYS A 69 23.22 6.10 -1.04
C LYS A 69 24.34 5.23 -1.59
N LYS A 70 24.03 3.99 -2.01
CA LYS A 70 25.01 3.09 -2.63
C LYS A 70 25.56 3.66 -3.94
N ILE A 71 24.68 4.22 -4.78
CA ILE A 71 25.07 4.86 -6.04
C ILE A 71 25.98 6.05 -5.76
N ALA A 72 25.62 6.90 -4.82
CA ALA A 72 26.43 8.06 -4.45
C ALA A 72 27.84 7.66 -3.92
N GLU A 73 27.90 6.63 -3.09
CA GLU A 73 29.19 6.10 -2.58
C GLU A 73 30.05 5.52 -3.70
N LYS A 74 29.44 4.77 -4.61
CA LYS A 74 30.15 4.19 -5.76
C LYS A 74 30.69 5.28 -6.70
N GLU A 75 29.87 6.28 -6.99
CA GLU A 75 30.30 7.43 -7.81
C GLU A 75 31.44 8.19 -7.15
N ARG A 76 31.39 8.38 -5.86
CA ARG A 76 32.47 9.04 -5.10
C ARG A 76 33.77 8.26 -5.19
N GLU A 77 33.73 6.95 -5.05
CA GLU A 77 34.89 6.08 -5.21
C GLU A 77 35.46 6.15 -6.63
N GLU A 78 34.61 6.14 -7.65
CA GLU A 78 35.01 6.28 -9.05
C GLU A 78 35.65 7.64 -9.33
N ILE A 79 35.13 8.71 -8.77
CA ILE A 79 35.70 10.05 -8.88
C ILE A 79 37.08 10.11 -8.22
N GLU A 80 37.25 9.51 -7.03
CA GLU A 80 38.52 9.46 -6.35
C GLU A 80 39.58 8.67 -7.16
N LYS A 81 39.18 7.53 -7.74
CA LYS A 81 40.07 6.74 -8.62
C LYS A 81 40.44 7.54 -9.87
N LEU A 82 39.52 8.28 -10.45
CA LEU A 82 39.79 9.13 -11.60
C LEU A 82 40.76 10.27 -11.25
N LYS A 83 40.56 10.91 -10.12
CA LYS A 83 41.47 11.94 -9.60
C LYS A 83 42.91 11.39 -9.42
N GLU A 84 43.04 10.21 -8.86
CA GLU A 84 44.33 9.55 -8.69
C GLU A 84 45.03 9.26 -10.01
N LYS A 85 44.27 8.87 -11.04
CA LYS A 85 44.80 8.65 -12.39
C LYS A 85 45.22 9.94 -13.09
N VAL A 86 44.45 10.99 -12.91
CA VAL A 86 44.67 12.30 -13.58
C VAL A 86 45.80 13.08 -12.91
N ARG A 87 45.96 12.99 -11.60
CA ARG A 87 46.96 13.75 -10.84
C ARG A 87 48.39 13.63 -11.39
N PRO A 88 48.92 12.44 -11.66
CA PRO A 88 50.26 12.31 -12.25
C PRO A 88 50.35 12.92 -13.66
N ARG A 89 49.30 12.78 -14.46
CA ARG A 89 49.26 13.37 -15.81
C ARG A 89 49.21 14.88 -15.78
N PHE A 90 48.46 15.44 -14.84
CA PHE A 90 48.39 16.88 -14.61
C PHE A 90 49.75 17.44 -14.22
N HIS A 91 50.47 16.79 -13.30
CA HIS A 91 51.82 17.21 -12.90
C HIS A 91 52.82 17.11 -14.03
N ARG A 92 52.75 16.09 -14.88
CA ARG A 92 53.57 15.96 -16.07
C ARG A 92 53.33 17.05 -17.09
N ALA A 93 52.03 17.32 -17.36
CA ALA A 93 51.63 18.38 -18.28
C ALA A 93 52.10 19.75 -17.78
N LEU A 94 51.91 20.01 -16.49
CA LEU A 94 52.35 21.25 -15.85
C LEU A 94 53.86 21.41 -15.93
N GLY A 95 54.64 20.34 -15.67
CA GLY A 95 56.09 20.33 -15.81
C GLY A 95 56.57 20.60 -17.21
N ARG A 96 55.88 20.06 -18.24
CA ARG A 96 56.17 20.35 -19.65
C ARG A 96 55.94 21.82 -20.03
N ILE A 97 54.81 22.37 -19.59
CA ILE A 97 54.48 23.75 -19.84
C ILE A 97 55.50 24.68 -19.20
N LEU A 98 55.85 24.42 -17.96
CA LEU A 98 56.86 25.20 -17.25
C LEU A 98 58.24 25.15 -17.94
N ASN A 99 58.68 23.98 -18.43
CA ASN A 99 59.89 23.81 -19.18
C ASN A 99 59.87 24.57 -20.52
N GLU A 100 58.78 24.51 -21.27
CA GLU A 100 58.60 25.21 -22.54
C GLU A 100 58.60 26.73 -22.40
N ILE A 101 58.10 27.23 -21.27
CA ILE A 101 58.10 28.66 -20.97
C ILE A 101 59.49 29.12 -20.48
N GLY A 102 60.41 28.20 -20.23
CA GLY A 102 61.73 28.57 -19.80
C GLY A 102 61.84 28.85 -18.30
N ILE A 103 60.86 28.48 -17.51
CA ILE A 103 60.91 28.58 -16.07
C ILE A 103 61.54 27.32 -15.53
N GLN A 104 62.77 27.36 -15.21
CA GLN A 104 63.45 26.25 -14.54
C GLN A 104 63.13 26.30 -13.02
N LEU A 105 62.36 25.37 -12.56
CA LEU A 105 62.21 25.12 -11.15
C LEU A 105 63.46 24.33 -10.67
N LYS A 106 64.38 25.05 -10.16
CA LYS A 106 65.47 24.45 -9.41
C LYS A 106 65.05 24.17 -7.99
#